data_23942c30bb3850844c34ca4b38876531
#
_entry.id   23942c30bb3850844c34ca4b38876531
#
_cell.length_a   1.000
_cell.length_b   1.000
_cell.length_c   1.000
_cell.angle_alpha   90.00
_cell.angle_beta   90.00
_cell.angle_gamma   90.00
#
_symmetry.space_group_name_H-M   'P 1'
#
loop_
_entity.id
_entity.type
_entity.pdbx_description
1 polymer ?
#
loop_
_entity_poly.entity_id
_entity_poly.type
_entity_poly.pdbx_seq_one_letter_code
_entity_poly.pdbx_strand_id
1 'polypeptide(L)'
;MKQLQKLFMAGHFVVIALFFACAVALMVLAATELWEGLFAGPREIRDRFGSILECIGMLTIGLVALELSQTIFEEEVQRDVKVSGPTRVRRYLSRFLVVIVIALSIETLVAVFELMHSDPAKLPYAGAIGGSAAVLLIAWGVFVRLNRSAEELEPEAMAQTKREDRKVK
;
A
#
# COMPACT_ATOMS: atom_id res chain seq x y z
N MET A 1 17.39 18.60 22.58
CA MET A 1 16.13 17.98 22.17
C MET A 1 15.54 18.60 20.88
N LYS A 2 15.43 19.94 20.75
CA LYS A 2 14.89 20.60 19.51
C LYS A 2 15.66 20.29 18.21
N GLN A 3 16.97 20.12 18.28
CA GLN A 3 17.81 19.77 17.12
C GLN A 3 17.53 18.35 16.61
N LEU A 4 17.37 17.39 17.54
CA LEU A 4 17.08 16.01 17.20
C LEU A 4 15.70 15.88 16.52
N GLN A 5 14.69 16.59 17.01
CA GLN A 5 13.36 16.63 16.38
C GLN A 5 13.40 17.18 14.95
N LYS A 6 14.18 18.24 14.71
CA LYS A 6 14.36 18.80 13.35
C LYS A 6 15.03 17.81 12.41
N LEU A 7 16.02 17.05 12.91
CA LEU A 7 16.70 16.03 12.12
C LEU A 7 15.76 14.88 11.74
N PHE A 8 14.95 14.40 12.68
CA PHE A 8 13.94 13.36 12.41
C PHE A 8 12.88 13.86 11.42
N MET A 9 12.38 15.07 11.58
CA MET A 9 11.42 15.67 10.65
C MET A 9 12.01 15.81 9.24
N ALA A 10 13.26 16.27 9.12
CA ALA A 10 13.95 16.35 7.84
C ALA A 10 14.12 14.96 7.19
N GLY A 11 14.44 13.92 8.00
CA GLY A 11 14.51 12.54 7.52
C GLY A 11 13.19 12.04 6.96
N HIS A 12 12.07 12.28 7.63
CA HIS A 12 10.74 11.91 7.12
C HIS A 12 10.40 12.64 5.83
N PHE A 13 10.72 13.94 5.72
CA PHE A 13 10.53 14.68 4.47
C PHE A 13 11.31 14.08 3.30
N VAL A 14 12.55 13.66 3.52
CA VAL A 14 13.36 12.99 2.49
C VAL A 14 12.72 11.67 2.06
N VAL A 15 12.26 10.85 3.01
CA VAL A 15 11.59 9.57 2.71
C VAL A 15 10.30 9.80 1.92
N ILE A 16 9.47 10.76 2.33
CA ILE A 16 8.25 11.15 1.62
C ILE A 16 8.56 11.57 0.18
N ALA A 17 9.55 12.45 0.01
CA ALA A 17 9.96 12.93 -1.32
C ALA A 17 10.48 11.81 -2.21
N LEU A 18 11.23 10.84 -1.66
CA LEU A 18 11.72 9.67 -2.39
C LEU A 18 10.58 8.76 -2.83
N PHE A 19 9.64 8.41 -1.94
CA PHE A 19 8.48 7.60 -2.33
C PHE A 19 7.63 8.29 -3.39
N PHE A 20 7.41 9.59 -3.25
CA PHE A 20 6.70 10.39 -4.26
C PHE A 20 7.43 10.40 -5.61
N ALA A 21 8.74 10.60 -5.60
CA ALA A 21 9.55 10.57 -6.82
C ALA A 21 9.53 9.18 -7.48
N CYS A 22 9.62 8.09 -6.71
CA CYS A 22 9.47 6.73 -7.21
C CYS A 22 8.10 6.50 -7.84
N ALA A 23 7.03 6.96 -7.20
CA ALA A 23 5.68 6.86 -7.75
C ALA A 23 5.55 7.58 -9.10
N VAL A 24 6.04 8.82 -9.19
CA VAL A 24 6.03 9.60 -10.44
C VAL A 24 6.88 8.90 -11.52
N ALA A 25 8.07 8.42 -11.19
CA ALA A 25 8.93 7.71 -12.13
C ALA A 25 8.25 6.44 -12.67
N LEU A 26 7.63 5.63 -11.81
CA LEU A 26 6.90 4.44 -12.22
C LEU A 26 5.68 4.77 -13.10
N MET A 27 4.96 5.85 -12.80
CA MET A 27 3.84 6.31 -13.64
C MET A 27 4.31 6.74 -15.04
N VAL A 28 5.45 7.42 -15.13
CA VAL A 28 6.04 7.81 -16.41
C VAL A 28 6.48 6.59 -17.20
N LEU A 29 7.19 5.64 -16.56
CA LEU A 29 7.61 4.38 -17.18
C LEU A 29 6.40 3.57 -17.66
N ALA A 30 5.36 3.45 -16.85
CA ALA A 30 4.13 2.77 -17.22
C ALA A 30 3.46 3.43 -18.44
N ALA A 31 3.45 4.76 -18.50
CA ALA A 31 2.88 5.49 -19.65
C ALA A 31 3.71 5.25 -20.93
N THR A 32 5.04 5.22 -20.83
CA THR A 32 5.91 4.94 -21.97
C THR A 32 5.73 3.49 -22.45
N GLU A 33 5.69 2.52 -21.54
CA GLU A 33 5.46 1.11 -21.88
C GLU A 33 4.10 0.89 -22.54
N LEU A 34 3.05 1.53 -22.02
CA LEU A 34 1.72 1.49 -22.61
C LEU A 34 1.71 2.09 -24.03
N TRP A 35 2.39 3.24 -24.21
CA TRP A 35 2.48 3.88 -25.50
C TRP A 35 3.21 3.01 -26.53
N GLU A 36 4.35 2.45 -26.15
CA GLU A 36 5.12 1.55 -27.01
C GLU A 36 4.35 0.25 -27.32
N GLY A 37 3.68 -0.33 -26.32
CA GLY A 37 2.86 -1.52 -26.48
C GLY A 37 1.70 -1.33 -27.47
N LEU A 38 1.08 -0.14 -27.49
CA LEU A 38 -0.09 0.13 -28.34
C LEU A 38 0.29 0.65 -29.74
N PHE A 39 1.32 1.50 -29.86
CA PHE A 39 1.58 2.27 -31.07
C PHE A 39 2.90 1.95 -31.80
N ALA A 40 3.86 1.25 -31.18
CA ALA A 40 5.16 0.99 -31.78
C ALA A 40 5.14 -0.20 -32.75
N GLY A 41 4.60 -0.01 -33.95
CA GLY A 41 4.77 -0.88 -35.09
C GLY A 41 4.06 -2.25 -35.04
N PRO A 42 4.32 -3.14 -36.02
CA PRO A 42 3.73 -4.48 -36.08
C PRO A 42 4.36 -5.38 -35.02
N ARG A 43 3.66 -5.56 -33.90
CA ARG A 43 3.99 -6.54 -32.85
C ARG A 43 2.89 -7.59 -32.77
N GLU A 44 3.24 -8.80 -32.35
CA GLU A 44 2.25 -9.83 -32.05
C GLU A 44 1.30 -9.39 -30.93
N ILE A 45 0.04 -9.85 -30.95
CA ILE A 45 -0.97 -9.55 -29.93
C ILE A 45 -0.46 -9.93 -28.53
N ARG A 46 0.33 -11.01 -28.47
CA ARG A 46 0.94 -11.49 -27.22
C ARG A 46 1.90 -10.48 -26.60
N ASP A 47 2.76 -9.86 -27.41
CA ASP A 47 3.72 -8.86 -26.92
C ASP A 47 2.99 -7.61 -26.42
N ARG A 48 1.94 -7.17 -27.13
CA ARG A 48 1.10 -6.06 -26.72
C ARG A 48 0.40 -6.33 -25.38
N PHE A 49 -0.08 -7.56 -25.20
CA PHE A 49 -0.71 -7.97 -23.95
C PHE A 49 0.30 -7.99 -22.78
N GLY A 50 1.53 -8.47 -23.03
CA GLY A 50 2.62 -8.41 -22.05
C GLY A 50 2.92 -7.00 -21.60
N SER A 51 3.10 -6.05 -22.53
CA SER A 51 3.33 -4.62 -22.21
C SER A 51 2.19 -4.00 -21.38
N ILE A 52 0.94 -4.38 -21.65
CA ILE A 52 -0.20 -3.89 -20.85
C ILE A 52 -0.16 -4.44 -19.41
N LEU A 53 0.17 -5.73 -19.23
CA LEU A 53 0.31 -6.33 -17.90
C LEU A 53 1.46 -5.71 -17.13
N GLU A 54 2.61 -5.48 -17.75
CA GLU A 54 3.75 -4.81 -17.15
C GLU A 54 3.42 -3.38 -16.72
N CYS A 55 2.69 -2.64 -17.58
CA CYS A 55 2.16 -1.32 -17.24
C CYS A 55 1.27 -1.37 -15.97
N ILE A 56 0.36 -2.34 -15.87
CA ILE A 56 -0.51 -2.52 -14.70
C ILE A 56 0.33 -2.79 -13.45
N GLY A 57 1.35 -3.65 -13.53
CA GLY A 57 2.28 -3.92 -12.42
C GLY A 57 2.99 -2.64 -11.95
N MET A 58 3.59 -1.89 -12.88
CA MET A 58 4.26 -0.62 -12.56
C MET A 58 3.32 0.41 -11.94
N LEU A 59 2.10 0.56 -12.46
CA LEU A 59 1.08 1.45 -11.91
C LEU A 59 0.67 1.03 -10.49
N THR A 60 0.55 -0.26 -10.24
CA THR A 60 0.20 -0.80 -8.92
C THR A 60 1.27 -0.46 -7.89
N ILE A 61 2.55 -0.70 -8.22
CA ILE A 61 3.67 -0.38 -7.32
C ILE A 61 3.77 1.15 -7.13
N GLY A 62 3.57 1.93 -8.20
CA GLY A 62 3.53 3.39 -8.15
C GLY A 62 2.43 3.92 -7.22
N LEU A 63 1.24 3.34 -7.29
CA LEU A 63 0.13 3.68 -6.40
C LEU A 63 0.46 3.36 -4.93
N VAL A 64 1.06 2.20 -4.64
CA VAL A 64 1.51 1.85 -3.28
C VAL A 64 2.54 2.86 -2.76
N ALA A 65 3.50 3.24 -3.58
CA ALA A 65 4.51 4.23 -3.21
C ALA A 65 3.89 5.60 -2.92
N LEU A 66 2.89 6.02 -3.72
CA LEU A 66 2.14 7.26 -3.50
C LEU A 66 1.36 7.24 -2.18
N GLU A 67 0.64 6.15 -1.91
CA GLU A 67 -0.13 5.96 -0.66
C GLU A 67 0.80 5.95 0.57
N LEU A 68 1.98 5.32 0.49
CA LEU A 68 2.97 5.37 1.56
C LEU A 68 3.47 6.79 1.80
N SER A 69 3.78 7.53 0.73
CA SER A 69 4.19 8.94 0.81
C SER A 69 3.13 9.78 1.53
N GLN A 70 1.86 9.66 1.11
CA GLN A 70 0.75 10.38 1.74
C GLN A 70 0.55 9.99 3.20
N THR A 71 0.60 8.70 3.50
CA THR A 71 0.37 8.18 4.84
C THR A 71 1.45 8.66 5.82
N ILE A 72 2.73 8.63 5.42
CA ILE A 72 3.82 9.16 6.24
C ILE A 72 3.68 10.67 6.42
N PHE A 73 3.27 11.39 5.39
CA PHE A 73 3.04 12.83 5.46
C PHE A 73 1.92 13.18 6.46
N GLU A 74 0.78 12.50 6.38
CA GLU A 74 -0.36 12.71 7.29
C GLU A 74 0.00 12.40 8.75
N GLU A 75 0.75 11.30 9.00
CA GLU A 75 1.07 10.85 10.35
C GLU A 75 2.21 11.65 11.02
N GLU A 76 3.21 12.08 10.25
CA GLU A 76 4.41 12.72 10.82
C GLU A 76 4.44 14.24 10.65
N VAL A 77 3.86 14.78 9.58
CA VAL A 77 3.90 16.21 9.29
C VAL A 77 2.64 16.93 9.73
N GLN A 78 1.45 16.32 9.56
CA GLN A 78 0.18 16.89 10.02
C GLN A 78 -0.15 16.51 11.47
N ARG A 79 0.86 16.45 12.32
CA ARG A 79 0.79 15.99 13.71
C ARG A 79 -0.02 16.88 14.68
N ASP A 80 -0.71 17.89 14.18
CA ASP A 80 -1.43 18.88 15.01
C ASP A 80 -2.78 18.35 15.56
N VAL A 81 -3.22 17.16 15.17
CA VAL A 81 -4.47 16.59 15.66
C VAL A 81 -4.16 15.63 16.80
N LYS A 82 -4.59 15.98 18.01
CA LYS A 82 -4.51 15.16 19.24
C LYS A 82 -5.43 13.93 19.14
N VAL A 83 -5.13 13.01 18.23
CA VAL A 83 -5.79 11.70 18.17
C VAL A 83 -5.05 10.75 19.10
N SER A 84 -5.78 9.94 19.86
CA SER A 84 -5.18 8.96 20.77
C SER A 84 -4.30 7.96 20.02
N GLY A 85 -3.19 7.56 20.64
CA GLY A 85 -2.20 6.64 20.06
C GLY A 85 -2.81 5.34 19.50
N PRO A 86 -3.69 4.62 20.21
CA PRO A 86 -4.28 3.37 19.73
C PRO A 86 -5.14 3.54 18.48
N THR A 87 -5.96 4.60 18.42
CA THR A 87 -6.82 4.88 17.24
C THR A 87 -5.99 5.22 16.00
N ARG A 88 -4.88 5.94 16.20
CA ARG A 88 -3.95 6.31 15.12
C ARG A 88 -3.29 5.07 14.52
N VAL A 89 -2.67 4.23 15.35
CA VAL A 89 -1.99 3.00 14.92
C VAL A 89 -2.97 2.09 14.16
N ARG A 90 -4.19 1.93 14.66
CA ARG A 90 -5.20 1.11 13.99
C ARG A 90 -5.58 1.66 12.60
N ARG A 91 -5.76 2.98 12.48
CA ARG A 91 -6.10 3.64 11.20
C ARG A 91 -4.96 3.50 10.19
N TYR A 92 -3.73 3.75 10.64
CA TYR A 92 -2.53 3.59 9.83
C TYR A 92 -2.37 2.15 9.32
N LEU A 93 -2.41 1.17 10.23
CA LEU A 93 -2.28 -0.24 9.87
C LEU A 93 -3.39 -0.71 8.93
N SER A 94 -4.65 -0.26 9.13
CA SER A 94 -5.75 -0.59 8.24
C SER A 94 -5.50 -0.13 6.82
N ARG A 95 -5.16 1.16 6.64
CA ARG A 95 -4.93 1.75 5.33
C ARG A 95 -3.76 1.06 4.62
N PHE A 96 -2.63 0.92 5.33
CA PHE A 96 -1.44 0.29 4.82
C PHE A 96 -1.68 -1.16 4.37
N LEU A 97 -2.36 -1.94 5.20
CA LEU A 97 -2.62 -3.35 4.91
C LEU A 97 -3.58 -3.54 3.73
N VAL A 98 -4.62 -2.72 3.62
CA VAL A 98 -5.56 -2.75 2.48
C VAL A 98 -4.81 -2.50 1.18
N VAL A 99 -3.93 -1.50 1.13
CA VAL A 99 -3.14 -1.18 -0.07
C VAL A 99 -2.23 -2.34 -0.45
N ILE A 100 -1.54 -2.95 0.53
CA ILE A 100 -0.68 -4.12 0.27
C ILE A 100 -1.49 -5.32 -0.25
N VAL A 101 -2.64 -5.61 0.35
CA VAL A 101 -3.49 -6.73 -0.10
C VAL A 101 -3.99 -6.51 -1.52
N ILE A 102 -4.41 -5.29 -1.87
CA ILE A 102 -4.82 -4.95 -3.22
C ILE A 102 -3.65 -5.11 -4.21
N ALA A 103 -2.47 -4.59 -3.86
CA ALA A 103 -1.27 -4.70 -4.70
C ALA A 103 -0.90 -6.16 -4.97
N LEU A 104 -0.82 -6.99 -3.93
CA LEU A 104 -0.54 -8.42 -4.06
C LEU A 104 -1.61 -9.17 -4.86
N SER A 105 -2.87 -8.75 -4.76
CA SER A 105 -3.97 -9.35 -5.54
C SER A 105 -3.84 -9.02 -7.03
N ILE A 106 -3.50 -7.78 -7.38
CA ILE A 106 -3.26 -7.36 -8.76
C ILE A 106 -2.02 -8.08 -9.31
N GLU A 107 -0.92 -8.12 -8.55
CA GLU A 107 0.30 -8.79 -8.93
C GLU A 107 0.08 -10.30 -9.15
N THR A 108 -0.74 -10.93 -8.31
CA THR A 108 -1.16 -12.34 -8.51
C THR A 108 -1.89 -12.50 -9.84
N LEU A 109 -2.80 -11.60 -10.14
CA LEU A 109 -3.58 -11.65 -11.38
C LEU A 109 -2.66 -11.49 -12.61
N VAL A 110 -1.76 -10.52 -12.59
CA VAL A 110 -0.76 -10.28 -13.63
C VAL A 110 0.11 -11.52 -13.81
N ALA A 111 0.67 -12.06 -12.73
CA ALA A 111 1.51 -13.26 -12.77
C ALA A 111 0.77 -14.50 -13.30
N VAL A 112 -0.51 -14.67 -12.95
CA VAL A 112 -1.32 -15.77 -13.50
C VAL A 112 -1.48 -15.64 -15.00
N PHE A 113 -1.83 -14.45 -15.51
CA PHE A 113 -1.99 -14.25 -16.95
C PHE A 113 -0.67 -14.42 -17.70
N GLU A 114 0.43 -13.90 -17.19
CA GLU A 114 1.74 -14.04 -17.78
C GLU A 114 2.20 -15.51 -17.83
N LEU A 115 2.15 -16.19 -16.68
CA LEU A 115 2.61 -17.58 -16.56
C LEU A 115 1.70 -18.57 -17.30
N MET A 116 0.39 -18.30 -17.40
CA MET A 116 -0.52 -19.15 -18.16
C MET A 116 -0.15 -19.23 -19.63
N HIS A 117 0.48 -18.17 -20.17
CA HIS A 117 0.87 -18.12 -21.57
C HIS A 117 2.37 -18.41 -21.81
N SER A 118 3.24 -18.19 -20.82
CA SER A 118 4.69 -18.38 -20.94
C SER A 118 5.15 -19.74 -20.39
N ASP A 119 4.83 -20.04 -19.15
CA ASP A 119 5.26 -21.25 -18.43
C ASP A 119 4.21 -21.70 -17.39
N PRO A 120 3.19 -22.48 -17.81
CA PRO A 120 2.12 -22.94 -16.92
C PRO A 120 2.60 -23.77 -15.73
N ALA A 121 3.80 -24.38 -15.81
CA ALA A 121 4.36 -25.14 -14.68
C ALA A 121 4.69 -24.25 -13.48
N LYS A 122 4.85 -22.95 -13.69
CA LYS A 122 5.12 -21.95 -12.63
C LYS A 122 3.87 -21.32 -12.02
N LEU A 123 2.67 -21.63 -12.48
CA LEU A 123 1.41 -21.13 -11.89
C LEU A 123 1.31 -21.30 -10.37
N PRO A 124 1.82 -22.38 -9.71
CA PRO A 124 1.82 -22.46 -8.27
C PRO A 124 2.55 -21.32 -7.55
N TYR A 125 3.56 -20.72 -8.16
CA TYR A 125 4.26 -19.55 -7.58
C TYR A 125 3.36 -18.31 -7.56
N ALA A 126 2.58 -18.07 -8.62
CA ALA A 126 1.56 -17.02 -8.61
C ALA A 126 0.51 -17.27 -7.52
N GLY A 127 0.09 -18.54 -7.34
CA GLY A 127 -0.80 -18.95 -6.25
C GLY A 127 -0.21 -18.67 -4.87
N ALA A 128 1.12 -18.79 -4.69
CA ALA A 128 1.78 -18.44 -3.44
C ALA A 128 1.72 -16.93 -3.13
N ILE A 129 1.83 -16.06 -4.14
CA ILE A 129 1.66 -14.60 -3.98
C ILE A 129 0.23 -14.30 -3.50
N GLY A 130 -0.80 -14.85 -4.19
CA GLY A 130 -2.19 -14.69 -3.79
C GLY A 130 -2.49 -15.29 -2.40
N GLY A 131 -1.85 -16.40 -2.07
CA GLY A 131 -1.92 -17.02 -0.75
C GLY A 131 -1.37 -16.10 0.35
N SER A 132 -0.28 -15.39 0.09
CA SER A 132 0.26 -14.40 1.05
C SER A 132 -0.69 -13.24 1.30
N ALA A 133 -1.38 -12.75 0.26
CA ALA A 133 -2.42 -11.73 0.40
C ALA A 133 -3.59 -12.23 1.26
N ALA A 134 -4.03 -13.46 1.05
CA ALA A 134 -5.09 -14.08 1.87
C ALA A 134 -4.67 -14.24 3.35
N VAL A 135 -3.43 -14.67 3.61
CA VAL A 135 -2.88 -14.77 4.97
C VAL A 135 -2.84 -13.42 5.65
N LEU A 136 -2.40 -12.36 4.95
CA LEU A 136 -2.39 -11.00 5.49
C LEU A 136 -3.81 -10.53 5.85
N LEU A 137 -4.79 -10.83 5.00
CA LEU A 137 -6.19 -10.47 5.24
C LEU A 137 -6.77 -11.19 6.45
N ILE A 138 -6.45 -12.49 6.61
CA ILE A 138 -6.86 -13.28 7.78
C ILE A 138 -6.18 -12.72 9.04
N ALA A 139 -4.87 -12.48 9.01
CA ALA A 139 -4.13 -11.92 10.13
C ALA A 139 -4.70 -10.58 10.57
N TRP A 140 -5.09 -9.74 9.61
CA TRP A 140 -5.79 -8.49 9.89
C TRP A 140 -7.15 -8.70 10.55
N GLY A 141 -7.96 -9.61 10.04
CA GLY A 141 -9.26 -9.95 10.64
C GLY A 141 -9.11 -10.42 12.09
N VAL A 142 -8.11 -11.26 12.37
CA VAL A 142 -7.76 -11.71 13.73
C VAL A 142 -7.34 -10.54 14.60
N PHE A 143 -6.44 -9.66 14.10
CA PHE A 143 -6.00 -8.47 14.83
C PHE A 143 -7.17 -7.56 15.21
N VAL A 144 -8.07 -7.27 14.28
CA VAL A 144 -9.25 -6.44 14.54
C VAL A 144 -10.16 -7.07 15.59
N ARG A 145 -10.35 -8.38 15.54
CA ARG A 145 -11.18 -9.12 16.51
C ARG A 145 -10.56 -9.08 17.91
N LEU A 146 -9.25 -9.35 18.03
CA LEU A 146 -8.54 -9.32 19.31
C LEU A 146 -8.53 -7.91 19.90
N ASN A 147 -8.34 -6.89 19.07
CA ASN A 147 -8.33 -5.50 19.53
C ASN A 147 -9.72 -5.06 20.04
N ARG A 148 -10.80 -5.53 19.40
CA ARG A 148 -12.17 -5.30 19.89
C ARG A 148 -12.40 -5.94 21.25
N SER A 149 -11.92 -7.17 21.43
CA SER A 149 -12.02 -7.85 22.74
C SER A 149 -11.24 -7.13 23.82
N ALA A 150 -10.07 -6.54 23.50
CA ALA A 150 -9.32 -5.71 24.43
C ALA A 150 -10.07 -4.41 24.79
N GLU A 151 -10.76 -3.79 23.84
CA GLU A 151 -11.62 -2.61 24.08
C GLU A 151 -12.78 -2.92 25.05
N GLU A 152 -13.33 -4.12 24.97
CA GLU A 152 -14.42 -4.58 25.83
C GLU A 152 -13.94 -4.87 27.27
N LEU A 153 -12.67 -5.21 27.46
CA LEU A 153 -12.06 -5.48 28.77
C LEU A 153 -11.68 -4.22 29.55
N GLU A 154 -11.41 -3.10 28.85
CA GLU A 154 -11.04 -1.82 29.45
C GLU A 154 -11.97 -0.67 28.98
N PRO A 155 -13.27 -0.70 29.31
CA PRO A 155 -14.25 0.24 28.78
C PRO A 155 -14.01 1.69 29.24
N GLU A 156 -13.43 1.91 30.43
CA GLU A 156 -13.14 3.25 30.95
C GLU A 156 -12.00 3.94 30.22
N ALA A 157 -10.90 3.22 29.94
CA ALA A 157 -9.77 3.74 29.18
C ALA A 157 -10.20 4.10 27.74
N MET A 158 -11.06 3.26 27.13
CA MET A 158 -11.61 3.51 25.80
C MET A 158 -12.63 4.65 25.76
N ALA A 159 -13.43 4.82 26.81
CA ALA A 159 -14.35 5.96 26.90
C ALA A 159 -13.60 7.29 27.00
N GLN A 160 -12.47 7.30 27.69
CA GLN A 160 -11.59 8.47 27.77
C GLN A 160 -10.95 8.79 26.42
N THR A 161 -10.42 7.79 25.72
CA THR A 161 -9.87 7.89 24.38
C THR A 161 -10.90 8.42 23.37
N LYS A 162 -12.12 7.89 23.37
CA LYS A 162 -13.22 8.37 22.52
C LYS A 162 -13.69 9.79 22.84
N ARG A 163 -13.59 10.24 24.10
CA ARG A 163 -13.89 11.63 24.49
C ARG A 163 -12.83 12.59 23.97
N GLU A 164 -11.56 12.19 23.97
CA GLU A 164 -10.47 12.98 23.41
C GLU A 164 -10.60 13.11 21.90
N ASP A 165 -10.89 12.02 21.18
CA ASP A 165 -11.13 12.03 19.74
C ASP A 165 -12.34 12.91 19.32
N ARG A 166 -13.36 13.03 20.20
CA ARG A 166 -14.54 13.87 19.93
C ARG A 166 -14.29 15.36 20.12
N LYS A 167 -13.29 15.75 20.91
CA LYS A 167 -12.91 17.15 21.11
C LYS A 167 -12.10 17.74 19.96
N VAL A 168 -11.68 16.89 19.02
CA VAL A 168 -10.84 17.22 17.87
C VAL A 168 -11.67 17.41 16.59
N LYS A 169 -12.96 17.11 16.61
CA LYS A 169 -13.93 17.43 15.55
C LYS A 169 -14.61 18.77 15.83
#